data_6c452427c51acebde4b8409ad3ead06a
#
_entry.id   6c452427c51acebde4b8409ad3ead06a
#
_cell.length_a   1.000
_cell.length_b   1.000
_cell.length_c   1.000
_cell.angle_alpha   90.00
_cell.angle_beta   90.00
_cell.angle_gamma   90.00
#
_symmetry.space_group_name_H-M   'P 1'
#
loop_
_entity.id
_entity.type
_entity.pdbx_description
1 polymer ?
#
loop_
_entity_poly.entity_id
_entity_poly.type
_entity_poly.pdbx_seq_one_letter_code
_entity_poly.pdbx_strand_id
1 'polypeptide(L)'
;ELMDMVGLNAEHAMRNVHEFSGGQRQRIGIARALAVNPEFLFCDEPISALDVSIQAQIINLLIKLQKERDLTMLFIAHDLSVVRFISDRIAVIHKGQIVELSEAEELFRHPLHPYTKALLSAVPTPDPEVEKKKKLLVYDPSVHDYSVDKPVWEEILPGHFVHGNQRELEQYRNEIAKS
;
A
#
# COMPACT_ATOMS: atom_id res chain seq x y z
N GLU A 1 20.87 21.25 5.55
CA GLU A 1 19.69 21.29 4.65
C GLU A 1 19.02 19.92 4.52
N LEU A 2 19.70 18.84 3.96
CA LEU A 2 19.09 17.50 3.86
C LEU A 2 18.71 16.89 5.22
N MET A 3 19.55 17.04 6.23
CA MET A 3 19.29 16.58 7.59
C MET A 3 18.08 17.29 8.20
N ASP A 4 18.01 18.61 8.07
CA ASP A 4 16.89 19.42 8.58
C ASP A 4 15.58 19.06 7.91
N MET A 5 15.61 18.77 6.59
CA MET A 5 14.44 18.36 5.80
C MET A 5 13.80 17.08 6.34
N VAL A 6 14.59 16.15 6.85
CA VAL A 6 14.09 14.90 7.45
C VAL A 6 13.96 15.00 8.97
N GLY A 7 14.08 16.20 9.55
CA GLY A 7 13.91 16.46 10.98
C GLY A 7 15.04 15.90 11.84
N LEU A 8 16.27 15.89 11.32
CA LEU A 8 17.47 15.54 12.06
C LEU A 8 18.35 16.76 12.26
N ASN A 9 19.06 16.85 13.41
CA ASN A 9 20.02 17.92 13.66
C ASN A 9 21.21 17.80 12.70
N ALA A 10 21.58 18.89 12.02
CA ALA A 10 22.71 18.94 11.12
C ALA A 10 24.06 18.60 11.80
N GLU A 11 24.19 18.87 13.10
CA GLU A 11 25.37 18.51 13.91
C GLU A 11 25.61 16.99 13.97
N HIS A 12 24.57 16.19 13.75
CA HIS A 12 24.67 14.75 13.73
C HIS A 12 25.27 14.19 12.43
N ALA A 13 25.50 15.02 11.40
CA ALA A 13 26.02 14.58 10.11
C ALA A 13 27.40 13.90 10.18
N MET A 14 28.17 14.18 11.24
CA MET A 14 29.50 13.60 11.48
C MET A 14 29.47 12.32 12.33
N ARG A 15 28.30 11.88 12.80
CA ARG A 15 28.16 10.66 13.62
C ARG A 15 28.25 9.39 12.75
N ASN A 16 28.74 8.33 13.38
CA ASN A 16 28.71 7.01 12.76
C ASN A 16 27.28 6.44 12.71
N VAL A 17 26.99 5.62 11.71
CA VAL A 17 25.65 5.01 11.50
C VAL A 17 25.13 4.26 12.73
N HIS A 18 26.02 3.65 13.51
CA HIS A 18 25.67 2.89 14.72
C HIS A 18 25.19 3.75 15.89
N GLU A 19 25.45 5.05 15.86
CA GLU A 19 25.06 6.00 16.91
C GLU A 19 23.62 6.53 16.70
N PHE A 20 22.95 6.11 15.62
CA PHE A 20 21.58 6.49 15.31
C PHE A 20 20.57 5.39 15.67
N SER A 21 19.39 5.80 16.15
CA SER A 21 18.24 4.90 16.31
C SER A 21 17.73 4.39 14.96
N GLY A 22 16.88 3.36 14.98
CA GLY A 22 16.26 2.80 13.76
C GLY A 22 15.53 3.87 12.94
N GLY A 23 14.69 4.67 13.59
CA GLY A 23 13.96 5.76 12.92
C GLY A 23 14.87 6.86 12.40
N GLN A 24 15.98 7.18 13.09
CA GLN A 24 16.96 8.15 12.59
C GLN A 24 17.70 7.60 11.39
N ARG A 25 18.09 6.32 11.37
CA ARG A 25 18.70 5.67 10.19
C ARG A 25 17.75 5.70 9.00
N GLN A 26 16.44 5.48 9.22
CA GLN A 26 15.44 5.56 8.15
C GLN A 26 15.35 6.98 7.58
N ARG A 27 15.34 8.01 8.43
CA ARG A 27 15.36 9.42 8.00
C ARG A 27 16.61 9.76 7.20
N ILE A 28 17.77 9.24 7.58
CA ILE A 28 19.02 9.38 6.81
C ILE A 28 18.90 8.70 5.44
N GLY A 29 18.28 7.51 5.36
CA GLY A 29 17.99 6.83 4.10
C GLY A 29 17.13 7.67 3.17
N ILE A 30 16.07 8.30 3.70
CA ILE A 30 15.19 9.22 2.97
C ILE A 30 15.99 10.45 2.50
N ALA A 31 16.77 11.09 3.39
CA ALA A 31 17.59 12.24 3.02
C ALA A 31 18.58 11.91 1.89
N ARG A 32 19.19 10.72 1.93
CA ARG A 32 20.09 10.23 0.88
C ARG A 32 19.37 10.06 -0.46
N ALA A 33 18.16 9.50 -0.47
CA ALA A 33 17.35 9.34 -1.67
C ALA A 33 16.97 10.71 -2.27
N LEU A 34 16.70 11.70 -1.44
CA LEU A 34 16.34 13.06 -1.86
C LEU A 34 17.53 13.90 -2.33
N ALA A 35 18.77 13.48 -2.05
CA ALA A 35 19.98 14.26 -2.38
C ALA A 35 20.18 14.49 -3.89
N VAL A 36 19.59 13.63 -4.73
CA VAL A 36 19.64 13.72 -6.20
C VAL A 36 18.45 14.47 -6.81
N ASN A 37 17.60 15.10 -5.98
CA ASN A 37 16.36 15.77 -6.42
C ASN A 37 15.50 14.90 -7.35
N PRO A 38 15.04 13.71 -6.89
CA PRO A 38 14.25 12.82 -7.72
C PRO A 38 12.84 13.38 -7.97
N GLU A 39 12.25 13.04 -9.11
CA GLU A 39 10.81 13.22 -9.40
C GLU A 39 9.99 12.01 -8.94
N PHE A 40 10.64 10.85 -8.82
CA PHE A 40 10.04 9.58 -8.43
C PHE A 40 10.83 8.94 -7.28
N LEU A 41 10.11 8.50 -6.24
CA LEU A 41 10.69 7.83 -5.08
C LEU A 41 10.11 6.42 -4.92
N PHE A 42 10.98 5.41 -4.93
CA PHE A 42 10.62 4.03 -4.64
C PHE A 42 10.85 3.72 -3.16
N CYS A 43 9.79 3.38 -2.45
CA CYS A 43 9.78 3.08 -1.01
C CYS A 43 9.42 1.60 -0.81
N ASP A 44 10.44 0.76 -0.68
CA ASP A 44 10.27 -0.67 -0.45
C ASP A 44 10.31 -0.98 1.06
N GLU A 45 9.14 -1.30 1.62
CA GLU A 45 8.91 -1.55 3.05
C GLU A 45 9.61 -0.55 4.01
N PRO A 46 9.47 0.77 3.81
CA PRO A 46 10.29 1.77 4.50
C PRO A 46 10.03 1.86 6.01
N ILE A 47 9.04 1.15 6.54
CA ILE A 47 8.61 1.21 7.94
C ILE A 47 8.59 -0.14 8.65
N SER A 48 8.87 -1.26 7.94
CA SER A 48 8.66 -2.63 8.44
C SER A 48 9.46 -2.98 9.72
N ALA A 49 10.61 -2.35 9.92
CA ALA A 49 11.51 -2.60 11.05
C ALA A 49 11.38 -1.56 12.19
N LEU A 50 10.33 -0.74 12.18
CA LEU A 50 10.15 0.36 13.13
C LEU A 50 8.96 0.10 14.05
N ASP A 51 9.01 0.64 15.27
CA ASP A 51 7.84 0.66 16.16
C ASP A 51 6.74 1.61 15.63
N VAL A 52 5.49 1.37 16.07
CA VAL A 52 4.29 2.06 15.55
C VAL A 52 4.39 3.59 15.63
N SER A 53 4.97 4.11 16.71
CA SER A 53 5.10 5.55 16.89
C SER A 53 6.08 6.20 15.92
N ILE A 54 7.16 5.52 15.62
CA ILE A 54 8.16 5.94 14.62
C ILE A 54 7.63 5.74 13.21
N GLN A 55 6.90 4.64 12.94
CA GLN A 55 6.21 4.44 11.64
C GLN A 55 5.35 5.65 11.28
N ALA A 56 4.48 6.09 12.20
CA ALA A 56 3.62 7.26 11.98
C ALA A 56 4.42 8.52 11.65
N GLN A 57 5.55 8.75 12.32
CA GLN A 57 6.41 9.89 12.04
C GLN A 57 7.05 9.82 10.66
N ILE A 58 7.50 8.65 10.20
CA ILE A 58 8.09 8.46 8.87
C ILE A 58 7.03 8.63 7.77
N ILE A 59 5.82 8.09 7.98
CA ILE A 59 4.71 8.26 7.03
C ILE A 59 4.37 9.75 6.86
N ASN A 60 4.19 10.48 7.98
CA ASN A 60 3.91 11.91 7.94
C ASN A 60 5.04 12.71 7.26
N LEU A 61 6.30 12.32 7.48
CA LEU A 61 7.45 12.91 6.79
C LEU A 61 7.37 12.67 5.28
N LEU A 62 7.08 11.46 4.83
CA LEU A 62 6.96 11.13 3.40
C LEU A 62 5.82 11.90 2.73
N ILE A 63 4.65 11.98 3.37
CA ILE A 63 3.50 12.77 2.87
C ILE A 63 3.86 14.26 2.76
N LYS A 64 4.56 14.80 3.77
CA LYS A 64 5.03 16.18 3.74
C LYS A 64 5.97 16.41 2.55
N LEU A 65 6.98 15.55 2.39
CA LEU A 65 7.97 15.63 1.32
C LEU A 65 7.34 15.47 -0.07
N GLN A 66 6.35 14.58 -0.21
CA GLN A 66 5.58 14.42 -1.44
C GLN A 66 4.94 15.73 -1.87
N LYS A 67 4.24 16.40 -0.94
CA LYS A 67 3.55 17.68 -1.22
C LYS A 67 4.50 18.83 -1.48
N GLU A 68 5.58 18.95 -0.70
CA GLU A 68 6.53 20.06 -0.79
C GLU A 68 7.42 20.00 -2.02
N ARG A 69 7.63 18.78 -2.57
CA ARG A 69 8.54 18.54 -3.69
C ARG A 69 7.87 17.99 -4.95
N ASP A 70 6.54 17.87 -4.94
CA ASP A 70 5.76 17.30 -6.04
C ASP A 70 6.26 15.91 -6.47
N LEU A 71 6.55 15.05 -5.47
CA LEU A 71 7.11 13.73 -5.70
C LEU A 71 6.02 12.72 -6.07
N THR A 72 6.27 11.93 -7.10
CA THR A 72 5.55 10.67 -7.31
C THR A 72 6.19 9.58 -6.48
N MET A 73 5.39 8.82 -5.71
CA MET A 73 5.91 7.73 -4.88
C MET A 73 5.30 6.38 -5.25
N LEU A 74 6.13 5.35 -5.34
CA LEU A 74 5.70 3.95 -5.30
C LEU A 74 6.03 3.39 -3.91
N PHE A 75 4.99 3.08 -3.13
CA PHE A 75 5.12 2.65 -1.74
C PHE A 75 4.70 1.19 -1.61
N ILE A 76 5.63 0.33 -1.20
CA ILE A 76 5.36 -1.10 -0.92
C ILE A 76 5.29 -1.29 0.59
N ALA A 77 4.20 -1.88 1.06
CA ALA A 77 4.03 -2.28 2.45
C ALA A 77 3.05 -3.46 2.56
N HIS A 78 3.12 -4.16 3.69
CA HIS A 78 2.19 -5.24 4.03
C HIS A 78 1.07 -4.77 4.99
N ASP A 79 1.19 -3.59 5.59
CA ASP A 79 0.13 -3.00 6.43
C ASP A 79 -0.85 -2.21 5.57
N LEU A 80 -2.03 -2.79 5.37
CA LEU A 80 -3.09 -2.20 4.55
C LEU A 80 -3.64 -0.89 5.11
N SER A 81 -3.61 -0.70 6.44
CA SER A 81 -4.04 0.55 7.07
C SER A 81 -3.11 1.70 6.69
N VAL A 82 -1.82 1.44 6.67
CA VAL A 82 -0.80 2.40 6.21
C VAL A 82 -0.95 2.70 4.73
N VAL A 83 -1.09 1.65 3.91
CA VAL A 83 -1.25 1.79 2.45
C VAL A 83 -2.48 2.64 2.13
N ARG A 84 -3.62 2.39 2.78
CA ARG A 84 -4.84 3.21 2.63
C ARG A 84 -4.59 4.68 2.94
N PHE A 85 -3.81 4.97 3.98
CA PHE A 85 -3.58 6.33 4.46
C PHE A 85 -2.65 7.15 3.56
N ILE A 86 -1.64 6.51 2.94
CA ILE A 86 -0.59 7.21 2.17
C ILE A 86 -0.84 7.21 0.66
N SER A 87 -1.67 6.29 0.13
CA SER A 87 -1.77 6.04 -1.30
C SER A 87 -3.03 6.65 -1.91
N ASP A 88 -2.90 7.23 -3.10
CA ASP A 88 -4.04 7.62 -3.94
C ASP A 88 -4.62 6.40 -4.66
N ARG A 89 -3.75 5.48 -5.12
CA ARG A 89 -4.12 4.24 -5.80
C ARG A 89 -3.37 3.06 -5.20
N ILE A 90 -4.02 1.91 -5.18
CA ILE A 90 -3.46 0.67 -4.61
C ILE A 90 -3.48 -0.44 -5.67
N ALA A 91 -2.32 -1.05 -5.90
CA ALA A 91 -2.17 -2.28 -6.66
C ALA A 91 -1.98 -3.47 -5.72
N VAL A 92 -2.85 -4.46 -5.80
CA VAL A 92 -2.76 -5.70 -5.03
C VAL A 92 -1.98 -6.73 -5.85
N ILE A 93 -0.88 -7.24 -5.27
CA ILE A 93 -0.02 -8.23 -5.91
C ILE A 93 -0.19 -9.59 -5.23
N HIS A 94 -0.41 -10.63 -6.02
CA HIS A 94 -0.43 -12.03 -5.57
C HIS A 94 0.48 -12.87 -6.45
N LYS A 95 1.45 -13.55 -5.82
CA LYS A 95 2.44 -14.42 -6.50
C LYS A 95 3.11 -13.76 -7.74
N GLY A 96 3.48 -12.48 -7.59
CA GLY A 96 4.18 -11.73 -8.65
C GLY A 96 3.26 -11.16 -9.75
N GLN A 97 1.94 -11.29 -9.62
CA GLN A 97 0.95 -10.75 -10.56
C GLN A 97 0.09 -9.70 -9.88
N ILE A 98 -0.15 -8.59 -10.56
CA ILE A 98 -1.15 -7.61 -10.12
C ILE A 98 -2.53 -8.23 -10.38
N VAL A 99 -3.32 -8.39 -9.33
CA VAL A 99 -4.67 -9.00 -9.40
C VAL A 99 -5.77 -7.95 -9.33
N GLU A 100 -5.51 -6.78 -8.75
CA GLU A 100 -6.47 -5.68 -8.67
C GLU A 100 -5.72 -4.34 -8.53
N LEU A 101 -6.26 -3.28 -9.12
CA LEU A 101 -5.74 -1.91 -9.05
C LEU A 101 -6.91 -0.93 -9.04
N SER A 102 -6.96 -0.06 -8.04
CA SER A 102 -8.02 0.96 -7.96
C SER A 102 -7.56 2.17 -7.15
N GLU A 103 -8.37 3.22 -7.09
CA GLU A 103 -8.25 4.24 -6.04
C GLU A 103 -8.33 3.59 -4.66
N ALA A 104 -7.60 4.14 -3.68
CA ALA A 104 -7.51 3.55 -2.35
C ALA A 104 -8.89 3.36 -1.70
N GLU A 105 -9.71 4.42 -1.64
CA GLU A 105 -11.04 4.34 -1.03
C GLU A 105 -11.99 3.41 -1.78
N GLU A 106 -11.91 3.37 -3.11
CA GLU A 106 -12.72 2.46 -3.93
C GLU A 106 -12.34 1.00 -3.66
N LEU A 107 -11.04 0.69 -3.60
CA LEU A 107 -10.57 -0.66 -3.29
C LEU A 107 -11.08 -1.18 -1.94
N PHE A 108 -11.07 -0.32 -0.92
CA PHE A 108 -11.56 -0.68 0.42
C PHE A 108 -13.09 -0.80 0.49
N ARG A 109 -13.81 -0.06 -0.34
CA ARG A 109 -15.27 -0.08 -0.40
C ARG A 109 -15.80 -1.23 -1.23
N HIS A 110 -15.20 -1.45 -2.40
CA HIS A 110 -15.65 -2.43 -3.40
C HIS A 110 -14.50 -3.33 -3.90
N PRO A 111 -13.86 -4.12 -3.03
CA PRO A 111 -12.86 -5.09 -3.47
C PRO A 111 -13.53 -6.14 -4.35
N LEU A 112 -12.94 -6.47 -5.49
CA LEU A 112 -13.51 -7.41 -6.47
C LEU A 112 -12.81 -8.77 -6.45
N HIS A 113 -11.48 -8.77 -6.54
CA HIS A 113 -10.74 -10.03 -6.59
C HIS A 113 -10.84 -10.79 -5.25
N PRO A 114 -11.05 -12.11 -5.24
CA PRO A 114 -11.18 -12.91 -4.01
C PRO A 114 -9.97 -12.78 -3.06
N TYR A 115 -8.78 -12.64 -3.60
CA TYR A 115 -7.57 -12.41 -2.81
C TYR A 115 -7.60 -11.05 -2.10
N THR A 116 -8.01 -9.98 -2.79
CA THR A 116 -8.17 -8.64 -2.19
C THR A 116 -9.21 -8.67 -1.06
N LYS A 117 -10.35 -9.32 -1.30
CA LYS A 117 -11.39 -9.51 -0.27
C LYS A 117 -10.85 -10.22 0.96
N ALA A 118 -10.06 -11.27 0.77
CA ALA A 118 -9.43 -12.00 1.88
C ALA A 118 -8.44 -11.12 2.65
N LEU A 119 -7.55 -10.38 1.94
CA LEU A 119 -6.61 -9.44 2.57
C LEU A 119 -7.35 -8.37 3.39
N LEU A 120 -8.35 -7.72 2.82
CA LEU A 120 -9.11 -6.67 3.50
C LEU A 120 -9.95 -7.21 4.67
N SER A 121 -10.40 -8.47 4.60
CA SER A 121 -11.08 -9.11 5.71
C SER A 121 -10.19 -9.27 6.94
N ALA A 122 -8.87 -9.30 6.78
CA ALA A 122 -7.91 -9.41 7.87
C ALA A 122 -7.52 -8.07 8.52
N VAL A 123 -7.89 -6.94 7.92
CA VAL A 123 -7.61 -5.59 8.49
C VAL A 123 -8.45 -5.40 9.76
N PRO A 124 -7.84 -5.15 10.93
CA PRO A 124 -8.58 -4.95 12.17
C PRO A 124 -9.55 -3.76 12.08
N THR A 125 -10.72 -3.92 12.65
CA THR A 125 -11.70 -2.83 12.77
C THR A 125 -11.55 -2.18 14.15
N PRO A 126 -11.57 -0.84 14.25
CA PRO A 126 -11.42 -0.16 15.55
C PRO A 126 -12.54 -0.47 16.53
N ASP A 127 -13.73 -0.87 16.05
CA ASP A 127 -14.87 -1.25 16.90
C ASP A 127 -14.77 -2.72 17.33
N PRO A 128 -14.58 -3.02 18.64
CA PRO A 128 -14.45 -4.38 19.14
C PRO A 128 -15.70 -5.27 18.92
N GLU A 129 -16.90 -4.69 18.87
CA GLU A 129 -18.12 -5.45 18.64
C GLU A 129 -18.29 -5.85 17.17
N VAL A 130 -17.82 -5.01 16.26
CA VAL A 130 -17.75 -5.30 14.82
C VAL A 130 -16.66 -6.34 14.57
N GLU A 131 -15.48 -6.16 15.19
CA GLU A 131 -14.35 -7.09 15.04
C GLU A 131 -14.68 -8.51 15.48
N LYS A 132 -15.38 -8.68 16.62
CA LYS A 132 -15.83 -10.00 17.11
C LYS A 132 -16.75 -10.74 16.14
N LYS A 133 -17.53 -10.01 15.34
CA LYS A 133 -18.48 -10.58 14.37
C LYS A 133 -17.87 -10.77 12.98
N LYS A 134 -16.68 -10.24 12.76
CA LYS A 134 -16.00 -10.25 11.47
C LYS A 134 -15.60 -11.68 11.11
N LYS A 135 -15.97 -12.10 9.90
CA LYS A 135 -15.54 -13.39 9.35
C LYS A 135 -14.27 -13.16 8.51
N LEU A 136 -13.19 -13.82 8.90
CA LEU A 136 -11.99 -13.85 8.09
C LEU A 136 -12.26 -14.71 6.84
N LEU A 137 -12.01 -14.12 5.67
CA LEU A 137 -12.06 -14.83 4.41
C LEU A 137 -10.72 -15.50 4.14
N VAL A 138 -10.75 -16.76 3.78
CA VAL A 138 -9.56 -17.49 3.33
C VAL A 138 -9.59 -17.55 1.81
N TYR A 139 -8.55 -17.05 1.19
CA TYR A 139 -8.41 -17.14 -0.26
C TYR A 139 -7.96 -18.54 -0.65
N ASP A 140 -8.73 -19.18 -1.52
CA ASP A 140 -8.39 -20.44 -2.15
C ASP A 140 -8.18 -20.23 -3.65
N PRO A 141 -6.94 -20.38 -4.16
CA PRO A 141 -6.65 -20.22 -5.58
C PRO A 141 -7.42 -21.19 -6.49
N SER A 142 -7.97 -22.29 -5.96
CA SER A 142 -8.75 -23.27 -6.74
C SER A 142 -10.11 -22.75 -7.22
N VAL A 143 -10.55 -21.59 -6.71
CA VAL A 143 -11.77 -20.92 -7.20
C VAL A 143 -11.62 -20.44 -8.65
N HIS A 144 -10.38 -20.27 -9.11
CA HIS A 144 -10.05 -19.82 -10.45
C HIS A 144 -9.80 -21.01 -11.38
N ASP A 145 -10.62 -21.17 -12.41
CA ASP A 145 -10.38 -22.14 -13.49
C ASP A 145 -9.97 -21.41 -14.77
N TYR A 146 -8.68 -21.37 -14.99
CA TYR A 146 -8.06 -20.74 -16.17
C TYR A 146 -7.60 -21.76 -17.23
N SER A 147 -8.08 -23.00 -17.15
CA SER A 147 -7.72 -24.07 -18.07
C SER A 147 -8.25 -23.83 -19.50
N VAL A 148 -9.46 -23.33 -19.60
CA VAL A 148 -10.16 -23.05 -20.86
C VAL A 148 -10.25 -21.55 -21.12
N ASP A 149 -10.80 -20.81 -20.16
CA ASP A 149 -11.00 -19.36 -20.25
C ASP A 149 -9.85 -18.63 -19.54
N LYS A 150 -8.94 -18.07 -20.34
CA LYS A 150 -7.74 -17.40 -19.84
C LYS A 150 -8.11 -16.08 -19.18
N PRO A 151 -7.46 -15.74 -18.04
CA PRO A 151 -7.70 -14.47 -17.38
C PRO A 151 -7.14 -13.31 -18.19
N VAL A 152 -7.82 -12.19 -18.14
CA VAL A 152 -7.43 -10.92 -18.73
C VAL A 152 -7.42 -9.82 -17.67
N TRP A 153 -6.72 -8.74 -17.96
CA TRP A 153 -6.71 -7.53 -17.17
C TRP A 153 -7.76 -6.57 -17.72
N GLU A 154 -8.79 -6.25 -16.97
CA GLU A 154 -9.92 -5.48 -17.46
C GLU A 154 -10.33 -4.36 -16.51
N GLU A 155 -10.73 -3.23 -17.05
CA GLU A 155 -11.30 -2.10 -16.33
C GLU A 155 -12.81 -2.34 -16.14
N ILE A 156 -13.23 -2.51 -14.87
CA ILE A 156 -14.64 -2.76 -14.52
C ILE A 156 -15.37 -1.44 -14.28
N LEU A 157 -14.72 -0.49 -13.60
CA LEU A 157 -15.15 0.89 -13.42
C LEU A 157 -14.00 1.82 -13.79
N PRO A 158 -14.26 3.10 -14.09
CA PRO A 158 -13.19 4.04 -14.39
C PRO A 158 -12.09 4.03 -13.31
N GLY A 159 -10.88 3.64 -13.70
CA GLY A 159 -9.72 3.51 -12.82
C GLY A 159 -9.66 2.25 -11.96
N HIS A 160 -10.68 1.39 -11.98
CA HIS A 160 -10.72 0.14 -11.22
C HIS A 160 -10.52 -1.08 -12.16
N PHE A 161 -9.36 -1.67 -12.07
CA PHE A 161 -8.93 -2.79 -12.89
C PHE A 161 -8.84 -4.06 -12.06
N VAL A 162 -9.23 -5.18 -12.63
CA VAL A 162 -9.15 -6.50 -12.01
C VAL A 162 -8.73 -7.58 -12.99
N HIS A 163 -8.02 -8.56 -12.49
CA HIS A 163 -7.61 -9.75 -13.23
C HIS A 163 -8.64 -10.86 -13.04
N GLY A 164 -9.14 -11.43 -14.12
CA GLY A 164 -10.10 -12.53 -14.08
C GLY A 164 -10.47 -13.04 -15.47
N ASN A 165 -11.10 -14.21 -15.53
CA ASN A 165 -11.68 -14.73 -16.75
C ASN A 165 -13.07 -14.11 -17.03
N GLN A 166 -13.68 -14.37 -18.18
CA GLN A 166 -14.95 -13.74 -18.58
C GLN A 166 -16.08 -13.97 -17.56
N ARG A 167 -16.18 -15.18 -17.01
CA ARG A 167 -17.17 -15.51 -15.99
C ARG A 167 -16.97 -14.70 -14.71
N GLU A 168 -15.73 -14.56 -14.25
CA GLU A 168 -15.39 -13.79 -13.05
C GLU A 168 -15.64 -12.30 -13.25
N LEU A 169 -15.27 -11.76 -14.43
CA LEU A 169 -15.51 -10.36 -14.78
C LEU A 169 -17.00 -10.03 -14.82
N GLU A 170 -17.84 -10.93 -15.33
CA GLU A 170 -19.31 -10.78 -15.25
C GLU A 170 -19.82 -10.76 -13.82
N GLN A 171 -19.26 -11.61 -12.94
CA GLN A 171 -19.60 -11.60 -11.52
C GLN A 171 -19.22 -10.29 -10.86
N TYR A 172 -18.01 -9.76 -11.10
CA TYR A 172 -17.55 -8.49 -10.58
C TYR A 172 -18.42 -7.31 -11.02
N ARG A 173 -18.82 -7.26 -12.29
CA ARG A 173 -19.78 -6.24 -12.79
C ARG A 173 -21.12 -6.32 -12.10
N ASN A 174 -21.63 -7.55 -11.86
CA ASN A 174 -22.89 -7.76 -11.17
C ASN A 174 -22.82 -7.38 -9.67
N GLU A 175 -21.68 -7.56 -9.02
CA GLU A 175 -21.47 -7.12 -7.63
C GLU A 175 -21.53 -5.60 -7.54
N ILE A 176 -20.83 -4.90 -8.41
CA ILE A 176 -20.84 -3.42 -8.47
C ILE A 176 -22.26 -2.88 -8.75
N ALA A 177 -23.01 -3.51 -9.67
CA ALA A 177 -24.36 -3.06 -10.00
C ALA A 177 -25.37 -3.19 -8.85
N LYS A 178 -25.03 -3.95 -7.79
CA LYS A 178 -25.89 -4.19 -6.61
C LYS A 178 -25.46 -3.38 -5.38
N SER A 179 -24.28 -2.76 -5.42
CA SER A 179 -23.72 -1.94 -4.32
C SER A 179 -24.17 -0.48 -4.44
#